data_814aeed4c9fd1c5dd96bd62eb0d88e17
#
_entry.id   814aeed4c9fd1c5dd96bd62eb0d88e17
#
_cell.length_a   1.000
_cell.length_b   1.000
_cell.length_c   1.000
_cell.angle_alpha   90.00
_cell.angle_beta   90.00
_cell.angle_gamma   90.00
#
_symmetry.space_group_name_H-M   'P 1'
#
loop_
_entity.id
_entity.type
_entity.pdbx_description
1 polymer ?
#
loop_
_entity_poly.entity_id
_entity_poly.type
_entity_poly.pdbx_seq_one_letter_code
_entity_poly.pdbx_strand_id
1 'polypeptide(L)'
;QVESEKSIFNLNCISATEFPLTDENFNQNEFIIKSKQLLKLLNKCKFSVSNDETRHYLSGIYFHQTEVEDKNYLTAVSTDSHRMSISKLRLNEKKIFEPIILPKKTIFQLSSLLESYDGDVKISNMKSKIKFELNNSILISKLIDGKFPNYIQVIPKNNQKKLEIDLKIFQSSVDRVASVSLDKKDGVKFNLSKDKLDLSVNN
;
A
#
# COMPACT_ATOMS: atom_id res chain seq x y z
N GLN A 1 33.26 20.21 5.12
CA GLN A 1 32.94 21.58 4.67
C GLN A 1 32.39 21.53 3.26
N VAL A 2 31.32 22.27 3.00
CA VAL A 2 30.75 22.44 1.65
C VAL A 2 30.75 23.92 1.34
N GLU A 3 31.28 24.27 0.16
CA GLU A 3 31.34 25.65 -0.32
C GLU A 3 30.50 25.79 -1.58
N SER A 4 29.72 26.84 -1.65
CA SER A 4 28.96 27.23 -2.84
C SER A 4 28.93 28.75 -2.96
N GLU A 5 29.55 29.26 -4.02
CA GLU A 5 29.68 30.69 -4.31
C GLU A 5 30.18 31.51 -3.11
N LYS A 6 29.29 32.19 -2.39
CA LYS A 6 29.60 33.06 -1.23
C LYS A 6 29.25 32.39 0.12
N SER A 7 28.88 31.13 0.13
CA SER A 7 28.40 30.42 1.32
C SER A 7 29.34 29.28 1.70
N ILE A 8 29.64 29.18 3.00
CA ILE A 8 30.46 28.10 3.57
C ILE A 8 29.61 27.39 4.63
N PHE A 9 29.47 26.07 4.51
CA PHE A 9 28.70 25.25 5.44
C PHE A 9 29.65 24.24 6.13
N ASN A 10 29.67 24.24 7.45
CA ASN A 10 30.34 23.23 8.24
C ASN A 10 29.29 22.20 8.71
N LEU A 11 29.31 21.00 8.13
CA LEU A 11 28.41 19.92 8.43
C LEU A 11 29.13 18.84 9.24
N ASN A 12 28.47 18.34 10.28
CA ASN A 12 28.96 17.16 10.98
C ASN A 12 28.74 15.93 10.07
N CYS A 13 29.81 15.19 9.84
CA CYS A 13 29.78 14.00 8.98
C CYS A 13 30.19 12.76 9.79
N ILE A 14 29.64 11.62 9.41
CA ILE A 14 30.08 10.31 9.86
C ILE A 14 31.09 9.78 8.82
N SER A 15 32.04 8.99 9.26
CA SER A 15 33.04 8.37 8.34
C SER A 15 32.33 7.53 7.28
N ALA A 16 32.76 7.60 6.04
CA ALA A 16 32.26 6.76 4.95
C ALA A 16 32.41 5.25 5.24
N THR A 17 33.37 4.86 6.07
CA THR A 17 33.59 3.47 6.50
C THR A 17 32.50 2.97 7.46
N GLU A 18 31.80 3.87 8.12
CA GLU A 18 30.67 3.54 9.01
C GLU A 18 29.33 3.44 8.27
N PHE A 19 29.31 3.79 6.98
CA PHE A 19 28.09 3.61 6.18
C PHE A 19 27.81 2.13 5.98
N PRO A 20 26.61 1.64 6.35
CA PRO A 20 26.27 0.24 6.22
C PRO A 20 26.23 -0.17 4.74
N LEU A 21 27.17 -1.04 4.35
CA LEU A 21 27.14 -1.66 3.03
C LEU A 21 26.15 -2.82 3.05
N THR A 22 25.28 -2.87 2.07
CA THR A 22 24.36 -4.00 1.86
C THR A 22 24.93 -4.87 0.74
N ASP A 23 25.83 -5.78 1.09
CA ASP A 23 26.28 -6.85 0.19
C ASP A 23 25.19 -7.93 0.13
N GLU A 24 24.21 -7.75 -0.73
CA GLU A 24 23.12 -8.70 -0.83
C GLU A 24 22.90 -9.14 -2.28
N ASN A 25 23.06 -10.45 -2.49
CA ASN A 25 22.74 -11.09 -3.76
C ASN A 25 21.22 -11.23 -3.90
N PHE A 26 20.56 -10.20 -4.47
CA PHE A 26 19.13 -10.20 -4.81
C PHE A 26 18.81 -11.00 -6.08
N ASN A 27 19.64 -11.94 -6.48
CA ASN A 27 19.55 -12.60 -7.79
C ASN A 27 18.50 -13.74 -7.86
N GLN A 28 17.69 -13.94 -6.83
CA GLN A 28 16.65 -14.96 -6.81
C GLN A 28 15.27 -14.30 -6.88
N ASN A 29 14.42 -14.78 -7.79
CA ASN A 29 13.02 -14.35 -7.93
C ASN A 29 12.82 -12.88 -8.37
N GLU A 30 13.36 -12.52 -9.51
CA GLU A 30 13.13 -11.21 -10.12
C GLU A 30 11.85 -11.18 -10.95
N PHE A 31 11.11 -10.11 -10.87
CA PHE A 31 9.98 -9.84 -11.75
C PHE A 31 9.85 -8.34 -12.06
N ILE A 32 9.22 -8.04 -13.20
CA ILE A 32 9.08 -6.67 -13.68
C ILE A 32 7.59 -6.31 -13.68
N ILE A 33 7.28 -5.14 -13.14
CA ILE A 33 5.93 -4.54 -13.16
C ILE A 33 6.03 -3.11 -13.71
N LYS A 34 5.04 -2.68 -14.48
CA LYS A 34 4.93 -1.28 -14.87
C LYS A 34 4.66 -0.38 -13.66
N SER A 35 5.36 0.75 -13.55
CA SER A 35 5.27 1.68 -12.43
C SER A 35 3.84 2.10 -12.12
N LYS A 36 3.05 2.45 -13.14
CA LYS A 36 1.63 2.84 -13.00
C LYS A 36 0.76 1.71 -12.41
N GLN A 37 1.06 0.45 -12.77
CA GLN A 37 0.33 -0.70 -12.23
C GLN A 37 0.66 -0.94 -10.77
N LEU A 38 1.94 -0.87 -10.41
CA LEU A 38 2.39 -1.00 -9.03
C LEU A 38 1.83 0.14 -8.17
N LEU A 39 1.92 1.39 -8.64
CA LEU A 39 1.35 2.55 -7.95
C LEU A 39 -0.15 2.40 -7.71
N LYS A 40 -0.89 1.89 -8.70
CA LYS A 40 -2.32 1.61 -8.55
C LYS A 40 -2.61 0.58 -7.47
N LEU A 41 -1.82 -0.49 -7.36
CA LEU A 41 -1.95 -1.48 -6.28
C LEU A 41 -1.72 -0.83 -4.92
N LEU A 42 -0.62 -0.07 -4.77
CA LEU A 42 -0.27 0.61 -3.52
C LEU A 42 -1.35 1.61 -3.11
N ASN A 43 -1.78 2.48 -4.03
CA ASN A 43 -2.78 3.52 -3.76
C ASN A 43 -4.14 2.95 -3.34
N LYS A 44 -4.53 1.78 -3.87
CA LYS A 44 -5.77 1.12 -3.47
C LYS A 44 -5.72 0.46 -2.09
N CYS A 45 -4.53 0.18 -1.57
CA CYS A 45 -4.38 -0.53 -0.30
C CYS A 45 -3.81 0.34 0.83
N LYS A 46 -2.99 1.37 0.53
CA LYS A 46 -2.26 2.13 1.54
C LYS A 46 -3.12 2.78 2.63
N PHE A 47 -4.38 3.12 2.34
CA PHE A 47 -5.27 3.78 3.30
C PHE A 47 -5.89 2.85 4.36
N SER A 48 -5.84 1.53 4.13
CA SER A 48 -6.33 0.51 5.07
C SER A 48 -5.21 -0.15 5.89
N VAL A 49 -3.98 0.35 5.80
CA VAL A 49 -2.85 -0.14 6.61
C VAL A 49 -3.03 0.30 8.06
N SER A 50 -2.84 -0.63 9.00
CA SER A 50 -2.96 -0.35 10.43
C SER A 50 -1.88 0.60 10.94
N ASN A 51 -2.25 1.40 11.96
CA ASN A 51 -1.34 2.22 12.77
C ASN A 51 -1.08 1.58 14.15
N ASP A 52 -1.65 0.41 14.41
CA ASP A 52 -1.52 -0.29 15.68
C ASP A 52 -0.17 -1.03 15.73
N GLU A 53 0.75 -0.54 16.54
CA GLU A 53 2.09 -1.10 16.69
C GLU A 53 2.08 -2.47 17.40
N THR A 54 1.03 -2.79 18.15
CA THR A 54 0.90 -4.09 18.81
C THR A 54 0.64 -5.23 17.82
N ARG A 55 0.02 -4.92 16.69
CA ARG A 55 -0.27 -5.83 15.58
C ARG A 55 0.58 -5.46 14.36
N HIS A 56 1.90 -5.48 14.54
CA HIS A 56 2.87 -5.07 13.52
C HIS A 56 2.67 -5.75 12.16
N TYR A 57 2.17 -7.00 12.12
CA TYR A 57 1.86 -7.72 10.88
C TYR A 57 0.71 -7.10 10.06
N LEU A 58 -0.07 -6.16 10.63
CA LEU A 58 -1.07 -5.35 9.93
C LEU A 58 -0.53 -3.97 9.50
N SER A 59 0.68 -3.59 9.93
CA SER A 59 1.29 -2.28 9.63
C SER A 59 1.95 -2.22 8.25
N GLY A 60 1.43 -3.00 7.31
CA GLY A 60 1.93 -3.08 5.94
C GLY A 60 0.89 -3.59 4.95
N ILE A 61 1.29 -3.69 3.69
CA ILE A 61 0.51 -4.34 2.64
C ILE A 61 1.04 -5.76 2.47
N TYR A 62 0.16 -6.73 2.57
CA TYR A 62 0.43 -8.13 2.28
C TYR A 62 0.32 -8.38 0.78
N PHE A 63 1.41 -8.79 0.16
CA PHE A 63 1.49 -9.20 -1.23
C PHE A 63 1.63 -10.71 -1.32
N HIS A 64 0.81 -11.32 -2.15
CA HIS A 64 0.89 -12.74 -2.45
C HIS A 64 0.29 -13.05 -3.81
N GLN A 65 0.55 -14.23 -4.32
CA GLN A 65 -0.09 -14.70 -5.55
C GLN A 65 -1.44 -15.33 -5.25
N THR A 66 -2.39 -15.07 -6.15
CA THR A 66 -3.70 -15.77 -6.18
C THR A 66 -3.98 -16.25 -7.60
N GLU A 67 -4.69 -17.35 -7.69
CA GLU A 67 -5.19 -17.89 -8.95
C GLU A 67 -6.72 -17.82 -8.97
N VAL A 68 -7.29 -17.27 -10.03
CA VAL A 68 -8.73 -17.16 -10.24
C VAL A 68 -9.02 -17.47 -11.70
N GLU A 69 -9.85 -18.47 -11.97
CA GLU A 69 -10.20 -18.89 -13.34
C GLU A 69 -8.97 -19.08 -14.24
N ASP A 70 -8.01 -19.88 -13.77
CA ASP A 70 -6.74 -20.18 -14.45
C ASP A 70 -5.87 -18.95 -14.77
N LYS A 71 -6.13 -17.82 -14.14
CA LYS A 71 -5.36 -16.58 -14.28
C LYS A 71 -4.61 -16.26 -12.99
N ASN A 72 -3.34 -15.95 -13.14
CA ASN A 72 -2.48 -15.57 -12.00
C ASN A 72 -2.55 -14.08 -11.71
N TYR A 73 -2.57 -13.74 -10.44
CA TYR A 73 -2.62 -12.36 -9.97
C TYR A 73 -1.59 -12.12 -8.86
N LEU A 74 -0.95 -10.97 -8.90
CA LEU A 74 -0.35 -10.37 -7.71
C LEU A 74 -1.45 -9.67 -6.93
N THR A 75 -1.72 -10.15 -5.74
CA THR A 75 -2.77 -9.63 -4.88
C THR A 75 -2.15 -8.86 -3.73
N ALA A 76 -2.60 -7.63 -3.54
CA ALA A 76 -2.25 -6.75 -2.44
C ALA A 76 -3.43 -6.65 -1.48
N VAL A 77 -3.18 -6.84 -0.19
CA VAL A 77 -4.21 -6.80 0.87
C VAL A 77 -3.71 -5.97 2.03
N SER A 78 -4.56 -5.13 2.58
CA SER A 78 -4.31 -4.40 3.83
C SER A 78 -5.58 -4.33 4.66
N THR A 79 -5.43 -4.27 5.98
CA THR A 79 -6.55 -4.10 6.93
C THR A 79 -6.06 -3.48 8.23
N ASP A 80 -6.93 -2.71 8.86
CA ASP A 80 -6.76 -2.17 10.21
C ASP A 80 -7.76 -2.79 11.20
N SER A 81 -8.40 -3.90 10.82
CA SER A 81 -9.45 -4.64 11.53
C SER A 81 -10.86 -4.02 11.42
N HIS A 82 -11.00 -2.78 10.97
CA HIS A 82 -12.29 -2.12 10.77
C HIS A 82 -12.68 -2.08 9.29
N ARG A 83 -11.68 -2.00 8.43
CA ARG A 83 -11.83 -2.01 6.97
C ARG A 83 -10.72 -2.83 6.33
N MET A 84 -10.95 -3.28 5.13
CA MET A 84 -10.00 -4.05 4.35
C MET A 84 -10.00 -3.61 2.90
N SER A 85 -8.81 -3.54 2.32
CA SER A 85 -8.62 -3.29 0.89
C SER A 85 -7.96 -4.47 0.23
N ILE A 86 -8.48 -4.86 -0.91
CA ILE A 86 -7.91 -5.90 -1.78
C ILE A 86 -7.78 -5.32 -3.18
N SER A 87 -6.59 -5.41 -3.75
CA SER A 87 -6.34 -5.03 -5.13
C SER A 87 -5.55 -6.12 -5.84
N LYS A 88 -5.90 -6.38 -7.09
CA LYS A 88 -5.27 -7.46 -7.88
C LYS A 88 -4.70 -6.90 -9.17
N LEU A 89 -3.51 -7.37 -9.53
CA LEU A 89 -2.87 -7.14 -10.82
C LEU A 89 -2.70 -8.48 -11.52
N ARG A 90 -3.23 -8.60 -12.72
CA ARG A 90 -3.05 -9.82 -13.53
C ARG A 90 -1.59 -9.96 -13.93
N LEU A 91 -1.03 -11.16 -13.75
CA LEU A 91 0.29 -11.53 -14.20
C LEU A 91 0.17 -12.32 -15.51
N ASN A 92 1.05 -12.03 -16.45
CA ASN A 92 1.06 -12.74 -17.74
C ASN A 92 1.62 -14.18 -17.62
N GLU A 93 2.46 -14.41 -16.61
CA GLU A 93 3.12 -15.68 -16.35
C GLU A 93 2.93 -16.09 -14.89
N LYS A 94 2.95 -17.40 -14.66
CA LYS A 94 3.00 -17.95 -13.28
C LYS A 94 4.43 -17.76 -12.78
N LYS A 95 4.62 -16.72 -11.94
CA LYS A 95 5.90 -16.49 -11.25
C LYS A 95 5.77 -16.97 -9.82
N ILE A 96 6.84 -17.56 -9.29
CA ILE A 96 6.86 -17.91 -7.87
C ILE A 96 7.21 -16.64 -7.09
N PHE A 97 6.24 -16.09 -6.40
CA PHE A 97 6.41 -14.96 -5.50
C PHE A 97 6.04 -15.39 -4.08
N GLU A 98 7.02 -15.43 -3.20
CA GLU A 98 6.76 -15.74 -1.80
C GLU A 98 5.93 -14.61 -1.16
N PRO A 99 4.93 -14.94 -0.34
CA PRO A 99 4.13 -13.95 0.35
C PRO A 99 5.00 -13.05 1.23
N ILE A 100 4.78 -11.73 1.13
CA ILE A 100 5.52 -10.72 1.90
C ILE A 100 4.57 -9.69 2.51
N ILE A 101 5.01 -9.05 3.60
CA ILE A 101 4.35 -7.87 4.16
C ILE A 101 5.28 -6.67 3.98
N LEU A 102 4.90 -5.76 3.09
CA LEU A 102 5.66 -4.54 2.80
C LEU A 102 5.33 -3.47 3.83
N PRO A 103 6.31 -2.91 4.56
CA PRO A 103 6.07 -1.95 5.63
C PRO A 103 5.42 -0.64 5.14
N LYS A 104 4.60 -0.03 5.98
CA LYS A 104 3.93 1.25 5.71
C LYS A 104 4.89 2.33 5.23
N LYS A 105 6.03 2.52 5.89
CA LYS A 105 7.04 3.52 5.49
C LYS A 105 7.51 3.30 4.05
N THR A 106 7.80 2.06 3.69
CA THR A 106 8.24 1.70 2.33
C THR A 106 7.15 1.94 1.30
N ILE A 107 5.89 1.64 1.64
CA ILE A 107 4.73 1.89 0.76
C ILE A 107 4.65 3.36 0.38
N PHE A 108 4.76 4.28 1.34
CA PHE A 108 4.69 5.72 1.08
C PHE A 108 5.88 6.22 0.27
N GLN A 109 7.10 5.79 0.61
CA GLN A 109 8.31 6.17 -0.12
C GLN A 109 8.28 5.65 -1.56
N LEU A 110 7.91 4.38 -1.75
CA LEU A 110 7.78 3.78 -3.08
C LEU A 110 6.69 4.48 -3.89
N SER A 111 5.53 4.77 -3.29
CA SER A 111 4.46 5.51 -3.98
C SER A 111 4.95 6.87 -4.48
N SER A 112 5.68 7.62 -3.65
CA SER A 112 6.24 8.92 -4.04
C SER A 112 7.25 8.81 -5.20
N LEU A 113 8.11 7.81 -5.18
CA LEU A 113 9.05 7.56 -6.29
C LEU A 113 8.31 7.20 -7.58
N LEU A 114 7.22 6.43 -7.49
CA LEU A 114 6.44 5.98 -8.64
C LEU A 114 5.56 7.06 -9.24
N GLU A 115 5.17 8.11 -8.50
CA GLU A 115 4.34 9.22 -9.00
C GLU A 115 5.03 9.99 -10.13
N SER A 116 6.35 10.14 -10.06
CA SER A 116 7.16 10.84 -11.06
C SER A 116 7.84 9.92 -12.07
N TYR A 117 7.65 8.60 -11.96
CA TYR A 117 8.33 7.61 -12.79
C TYR A 117 7.36 6.87 -13.72
N ASP A 118 7.65 6.88 -15.02
CA ASP A 118 6.92 6.10 -16.02
C ASP A 118 7.87 5.11 -16.71
N GLY A 119 7.89 3.88 -16.21
CA GLY A 119 8.79 2.85 -16.70
C GLY A 119 8.55 1.50 -16.03
N ASP A 120 9.51 0.62 -16.21
CA ASP A 120 9.52 -0.71 -15.60
C ASP A 120 10.19 -0.65 -14.23
N VAL A 121 9.55 -1.27 -13.26
CA VAL A 121 10.10 -1.48 -11.92
C VAL A 121 10.54 -2.94 -11.81
N LYS A 122 11.82 -3.15 -11.63
CA LYS A 122 12.38 -4.47 -11.34
C LYS A 122 12.29 -4.72 -9.84
N ILE A 123 11.66 -5.81 -9.47
CA ILE A 123 11.45 -6.19 -8.07
C ILE A 123 12.19 -7.50 -7.81
N SER A 124 13.01 -7.51 -6.78
CA SER A 124 13.74 -8.68 -6.34
C SER A 124 13.51 -8.85 -4.84
N ASN A 125 13.05 -10.02 -4.40
CA ASN A 125 12.85 -10.28 -2.98
C ASN A 125 13.80 -11.35 -2.46
N MET A 126 14.23 -11.13 -1.22
CA MET A 126 14.88 -12.10 -0.36
C MET A 126 13.96 -12.44 0.80
N LYS A 127 14.31 -13.44 1.60
CA LYS A 127 13.51 -13.90 2.74
C LYS A 127 13.10 -12.76 3.70
N SER A 128 13.97 -11.76 3.92
CA SER A 128 13.74 -10.67 4.88
C SER A 128 13.77 -9.27 4.28
N LYS A 129 14.08 -9.14 3.00
CA LYS A 129 14.25 -7.84 2.33
C LYS A 129 13.69 -7.88 0.91
N ILE A 130 13.33 -6.71 0.41
CA ILE A 130 12.88 -6.49 -0.96
C ILE A 130 13.62 -5.32 -1.56
N LYS A 131 13.95 -5.42 -2.84
CA LYS A 131 14.59 -4.37 -3.63
C LYS A 131 13.67 -3.98 -4.79
N PHE A 132 13.52 -2.68 -4.98
CA PHE A 132 12.87 -2.05 -6.13
C PHE A 132 13.91 -1.25 -6.89
N GLU A 133 14.09 -1.56 -8.18
CA GLU A 133 14.98 -0.81 -9.06
C GLU A 133 14.15 -0.02 -10.06
N LEU A 134 14.34 1.28 -10.07
CA LEU A 134 13.66 2.25 -10.91
C LEU A 134 14.70 3.10 -11.62
N ASN A 135 15.04 2.83 -12.87
CA ASN A 135 16.05 3.58 -13.62
C ASN A 135 17.30 3.93 -12.76
N ASN A 136 17.37 5.15 -12.23
CA ASN A 136 18.50 5.68 -11.47
C ASN A 136 18.33 5.55 -9.94
N SER A 137 17.27 4.90 -9.46
CA SER A 137 16.97 4.79 -8.04
C SER A 137 16.79 3.34 -7.61
N ILE A 138 17.38 3.01 -6.48
CA ILE A 138 17.23 1.70 -5.84
C ILE A 138 16.64 1.92 -4.45
N LEU A 139 15.51 1.28 -4.17
CA LEU A 139 14.91 1.26 -2.85
C LEU A 139 15.01 -0.15 -2.28
N ILE A 140 15.71 -0.30 -1.16
CA ILE A 140 15.81 -1.55 -0.41
C ILE A 140 15.07 -1.39 0.91
N SER A 141 14.24 -2.37 1.25
CA SER A 141 13.47 -2.37 2.50
C SER A 141 13.53 -3.72 3.18
N LYS A 142 13.57 -3.70 4.51
CA LYS A 142 13.24 -4.88 5.32
C LYS A 142 11.75 -5.16 5.18
N LEU A 143 11.39 -6.43 5.19
CA LEU A 143 10.02 -6.90 5.24
C LEU A 143 9.55 -7.02 6.69
N ILE A 144 8.25 -6.94 6.91
CA ILE A 144 7.68 -7.25 8.23
C ILE A 144 7.67 -8.77 8.38
N ASP A 145 8.32 -9.24 9.43
CA ASP A 145 8.25 -10.64 9.84
C ASP A 145 6.92 -10.89 10.57
N GLY A 146 6.19 -11.90 10.12
CA GLY A 146 4.90 -12.25 10.69
C GLY A 146 3.97 -12.92 9.69
N LYS A 147 2.91 -13.52 10.22
CA LYS A 147 1.87 -14.17 9.43
C LYS A 147 0.67 -13.23 9.27
N PHE A 148 0.39 -12.81 8.03
CA PHE A 148 -0.83 -12.06 7.76
C PHE A 148 -2.07 -12.92 8.01
N PRO A 149 -3.15 -12.38 8.59
CA PRO A 149 -4.37 -13.14 8.88
C PRO A 149 -5.01 -13.73 7.62
N ASN A 150 -5.78 -14.81 7.79
CA ASN A 150 -6.58 -15.36 6.69
C ASN A 150 -7.77 -14.41 6.38
N TYR A 151 -7.49 -13.41 5.58
CA TYR A 151 -8.44 -12.35 5.23
C TYR A 151 -9.64 -12.86 4.42
N ILE A 152 -9.52 -14.01 3.75
CA ILE A 152 -10.61 -14.57 2.92
C ILE A 152 -11.82 -14.94 3.80
N GLN A 153 -11.58 -15.34 5.04
CA GLN A 153 -12.64 -15.74 5.97
C GLN A 153 -13.50 -14.58 6.47
N VAL A 154 -12.96 -13.35 6.44
CA VAL A 154 -13.67 -12.16 6.91
C VAL A 154 -14.38 -11.40 5.79
N ILE A 155 -14.22 -11.83 4.54
CA ILE A 155 -14.95 -11.24 3.41
C ILE A 155 -16.44 -11.62 3.54
N PRO A 156 -17.35 -10.63 3.64
CA PRO A 156 -18.77 -10.91 3.73
C PRO A 156 -19.27 -11.66 2.49
N LYS A 157 -20.03 -12.72 2.71
CA LYS A 157 -20.65 -13.53 1.67
C LYS A 157 -22.16 -13.41 1.78
N ASN A 158 -22.85 -13.62 0.65
CA ASN A 158 -24.31 -13.65 0.60
C ASN A 158 -25.01 -12.35 1.01
N ASN A 159 -24.42 -11.20 0.73
CA ASN A 159 -25.08 -9.91 0.91
C ASN A 159 -26.22 -9.75 -0.10
N GLN A 160 -27.46 -9.79 0.38
CA GLN A 160 -28.66 -9.64 -0.46
C GLN A 160 -29.03 -8.17 -0.71
N LYS A 161 -28.63 -7.27 0.22
CA LYS A 161 -28.89 -5.84 0.09
C LYS A 161 -27.75 -5.18 -0.67
N LYS A 162 -28.08 -4.52 -1.77
CA LYS A 162 -27.12 -3.80 -2.62
C LYS A 162 -27.51 -2.34 -2.68
N LEU A 163 -26.51 -1.47 -2.66
CA LEU A 163 -26.61 -0.04 -2.95
C LEU A 163 -25.85 0.25 -4.24
N GLU A 164 -26.55 0.77 -5.25
CA GLU A 164 -25.95 1.29 -6.47
C GLU A 164 -26.16 2.80 -6.49
N ILE A 165 -25.08 3.57 -6.60
CA ILE A 165 -25.12 5.03 -6.50
C ILE A 165 -24.01 5.64 -7.37
N ASP A 166 -24.27 6.80 -7.94
CA ASP A 166 -23.24 7.57 -8.65
C ASP A 166 -22.12 7.98 -7.70
N LEU A 167 -20.88 7.70 -8.08
CA LEU A 167 -19.71 7.95 -7.25
C LEU A 167 -19.52 9.43 -6.89
N LYS A 168 -19.72 10.34 -7.84
CA LYS A 168 -19.50 11.78 -7.62
C LYS A 168 -20.56 12.37 -6.70
N ILE A 169 -21.83 11.99 -6.91
CA ILE A 169 -22.94 12.40 -6.06
C ILE A 169 -22.74 11.90 -4.64
N PHE A 170 -22.37 10.62 -4.50
CA PHE A 170 -22.11 10.00 -3.21
C PHE A 170 -20.95 10.67 -2.47
N GLN A 171 -19.81 10.83 -3.14
CA GLN A 171 -18.63 11.49 -2.57
C GLN A 171 -18.95 12.90 -2.09
N SER A 172 -19.57 13.74 -2.96
CA SER A 172 -19.91 15.12 -2.60
C SER A 172 -20.91 15.21 -1.44
N SER A 173 -21.80 14.22 -1.33
CA SER A 173 -22.77 14.16 -0.22
C SER A 173 -22.10 13.76 1.09
N VAL A 174 -21.19 12.80 1.07
CA VAL A 174 -20.40 12.41 2.23
C VAL A 174 -19.51 13.57 2.68
N ASP A 175 -18.79 14.23 1.77
CA ASP A 175 -17.91 15.37 2.06
C ASP A 175 -18.71 16.53 2.70
N ARG A 176 -19.91 16.81 2.19
CA ARG A 176 -20.81 17.85 2.73
C ARG A 176 -21.24 17.55 4.17
N VAL A 177 -21.62 16.31 4.46
CA VAL A 177 -22.05 15.91 5.81
C VAL A 177 -20.85 15.85 6.75
N ALA A 178 -19.71 15.35 6.29
CA ALA A 178 -18.49 15.28 7.09
C ALA A 178 -17.89 16.65 7.41
N SER A 179 -18.16 17.69 6.60
CA SER A 179 -17.60 19.03 6.80
C SER A 179 -18.11 19.72 8.07
N VAL A 180 -19.25 19.30 8.62
CA VAL A 180 -19.84 19.84 9.86
C VAL A 180 -19.48 19.02 11.10
N SER A 181 -18.73 17.92 10.95
CA SER A 181 -18.26 17.14 12.09
C SER A 181 -17.20 17.93 12.88
N LEU A 182 -17.35 17.96 14.20
CA LEU A 182 -16.40 18.61 15.10
C LEU A 182 -15.15 17.74 15.35
N ASP A 183 -15.30 16.43 15.35
CA ASP A 183 -14.18 15.48 15.47
C ASP A 183 -13.98 14.70 14.15
N LYS A 184 -12.74 14.69 13.65
CA LYS A 184 -12.35 13.91 12.48
C LYS A 184 -12.52 12.40 12.65
N LYS A 185 -12.82 11.93 13.85
CA LYS A 185 -13.10 10.52 14.17
C LYS A 185 -14.57 10.16 14.09
N ASP A 186 -15.47 11.14 13.97
CA ASP A 186 -16.88 10.89 13.88
C ASP A 186 -17.22 10.17 12.58
N GLY A 187 -18.02 9.13 12.72
CA GLY A 187 -18.48 8.35 11.56
C GLY A 187 -19.70 9.01 10.93
N VAL A 188 -19.78 8.98 9.60
CA VAL A 188 -21.01 9.31 8.87
C VAL A 188 -21.98 8.13 8.98
N LYS A 189 -23.15 8.36 9.55
CA LYS A 189 -24.23 7.36 9.64
C LYS A 189 -24.99 7.30 8.33
N PHE A 190 -25.17 6.09 7.82
CA PHE A 190 -25.95 5.79 6.63
C PHE A 190 -27.28 5.15 7.04
N ASN A 191 -28.40 5.75 6.65
CA ASN A 191 -29.73 5.20 6.85
C ASN A 191 -30.36 4.92 5.48
N LEU A 192 -30.40 3.64 5.11
CA LEU A 192 -30.82 3.18 3.80
C LEU A 192 -32.28 2.71 3.83
N SER A 193 -33.09 3.26 2.97
CA SER A 193 -34.47 2.81 2.66
C SER A 193 -34.57 2.42 1.20
N LYS A 194 -35.75 2.05 0.73
CA LYS A 194 -35.96 1.49 -0.62
C LYS A 194 -35.39 2.39 -1.73
N ASP A 195 -35.65 3.69 -1.68
CA ASP A 195 -35.28 4.64 -2.75
C ASP A 195 -34.52 5.89 -2.19
N LYS A 196 -34.07 5.81 -0.94
CA LYS A 196 -33.48 6.95 -0.24
C LYS A 196 -32.30 6.53 0.64
N LEU A 197 -31.21 7.29 0.58
CA LEU A 197 -30.09 7.21 1.49
C LEU A 197 -29.97 8.53 2.27
N ASP A 198 -30.18 8.47 3.58
CA ASP A 198 -29.95 9.60 4.47
C ASP A 198 -28.56 9.49 5.09
N LEU A 199 -27.81 10.58 5.05
CA LEU A 199 -26.49 10.72 5.64
C LEU A 199 -26.56 11.67 6.83
N SER A 200 -26.00 11.31 7.96
CA SER A 200 -25.94 12.15 9.15
C SER A 200 -24.64 11.98 9.91
N VAL A 201 -24.23 13.04 10.61
CA VAL A 201 -23.13 13.06 11.58
C VAL A 201 -23.73 13.50 12.90
N ASN A 202 -23.31 12.86 13.98
CA ASN A 202 -23.64 13.32 15.34
C ASN A 202 -22.58 14.34 15.74
N ASN A 203 -23.03 15.51 16.18
CA ASN A 203 -22.20 16.55 16.83
C ASN A 203 -22.34 16.43 18.32
#